data_fd2db3d46e01c20c631a5eaffe100d8c
#
_entry.id   fd2db3d46e01c20c631a5eaffe100d8c
#
_cell.length_a   1.000
_cell.length_b   1.000
_cell.length_c   1.000
_cell.angle_alpha   90.00
_cell.angle_beta   90.00
_cell.angle_gamma   90.00
#
_symmetry.space_group_name_H-M   'P 1'
#
loop_
_entity.id
_entity.type
_entity.pdbx_description
1 polymer ?
#
loop_
_entity_poly.entity_id
_entity_poly.type
_entity_poly.pdbx_seq_one_letter_code
_entity_poly.pdbx_strand_id
1 'polypeptide(L)'
;MTLTKADLIDSIYNRVDLPKKKSAQVVESLIESIKETLVNGEDVLISGFGKFCVKEKGKRRGRNPHTGEDLMLGERRVVTFKCSGRLREKINGGHPSDKSF
;
A
#
# COMPACT_ATOMS: atom_id res chain seq x y z
N MET A 1 0.86 -11.37 -14.08
CA MET A 1 2.15 -11.42 -13.34
C MET A 1 2.10 -10.51 -12.14
N THR A 2 2.77 -10.91 -11.07
CA THR A 2 2.84 -10.11 -9.86
C THR A 2 4.24 -9.50 -9.72
N LEU A 3 4.30 -8.21 -9.47
CA LEU A 3 5.56 -7.55 -9.17
C LEU A 3 6.00 -7.91 -7.76
N THR A 4 7.18 -8.47 -7.62
CA THR A 4 7.72 -8.88 -6.33
C THR A 4 8.83 -7.95 -5.86
N LYS A 5 9.23 -8.11 -4.59
CA LYS A 5 10.37 -7.37 -4.06
C LYS A 5 11.65 -7.66 -4.86
N ALA A 6 11.85 -8.90 -5.28
CA ALA A 6 12.99 -9.27 -6.11
C ALA A 6 12.97 -8.52 -7.44
N ASP A 7 11.79 -8.36 -8.03
CA ASP A 7 11.63 -7.60 -9.27
C ASP A 7 11.98 -6.13 -9.08
N LEU A 8 11.62 -5.55 -7.94
CA LEU A 8 11.97 -4.18 -7.60
C LEU A 8 13.49 -4.02 -7.47
N ILE A 9 14.16 -4.97 -6.83
CA ILE A 9 15.61 -4.96 -6.67
C ILE A 9 16.29 -5.02 -8.05
N ASP A 10 15.83 -5.89 -8.91
CA ASP A 10 16.37 -6.01 -10.27
C ASP A 10 16.14 -4.73 -11.07
N SER A 11 14.99 -4.10 -10.93
CA SER A 11 14.67 -2.85 -11.60
C SER A 11 15.62 -1.73 -11.17
N ILE A 12 15.89 -1.61 -9.87
CA ILE A 12 16.85 -0.63 -9.36
C ILE A 12 18.25 -0.93 -9.87
N TYR A 13 18.66 -2.19 -9.81
CA TYR A 13 19.97 -2.62 -10.30
C TYR A 13 20.17 -2.25 -11.78
N ASN A 14 19.14 -2.43 -12.60
CA ASN A 14 19.22 -2.16 -14.04
C ASN A 14 19.13 -0.68 -14.40
N ARG A 15 18.53 0.15 -13.57
CA ARG A 15 18.28 1.57 -13.86
C ARG A 15 19.23 2.52 -13.17
N VAL A 16 19.80 2.09 -12.06
CA VAL A 16 20.69 2.89 -11.24
C VAL A 16 22.03 2.20 -11.18
N ASP A 17 23.11 2.94 -11.27
CA ASP A 17 24.45 2.39 -11.25
C ASP A 17 24.88 2.01 -9.83
N LEU A 18 24.25 0.98 -9.29
CA LEU A 18 24.52 0.47 -7.95
C LEU A 18 24.78 -1.03 -8.01
N PRO A 19 25.68 -1.56 -7.17
CA PRO A 19 25.83 -3.00 -7.02
C PRO A 19 24.50 -3.63 -6.56
N LYS A 20 24.29 -4.90 -6.91
CA LYS A 20 23.04 -5.59 -6.58
C LYS A 20 22.76 -5.60 -5.08
N LYS A 21 23.78 -5.77 -4.25
CA LYS A 21 23.65 -5.74 -2.80
C LYS A 21 23.12 -4.38 -2.30
N LYS A 22 23.63 -3.28 -2.88
CA LYS A 22 23.16 -1.94 -2.54
C LYS A 22 21.74 -1.71 -3.03
N SER A 23 21.39 -2.22 -4.20
CA SER A 23 20.04 -2.13 -4.74
C SER A 23 19.05 -2.84 -3.81
N ALA A 24 19.42 -4.01 -3.30
CA ALA A 24 18.60 -4.73 -2.32
C ALA A 24 18.43 -3.92 -1.03
N GLN A 25 19.49 -3.31 -0.52
CA GLN A 25 19.44 -2.49 0.68
C GLN A 25 18.52 -1.28 0.51
N VAL A 26 18.54 -0.63 -0.65
CA VAL A 26 17.68 0.52 -0.94
C VAL A 26 16.21 0.10 -0.91
N VAL A 27 15.87 -1.00 -1.56
CA VAL A 27 14.48 -1.50 -1.59
C VAL A 27 14.03 -1.90 -0.19
N GLU A 28 14.85 -2.62 0.57
CA GLU A 28 14.52 -3.03 1.93
C GLU A 28 14.30 -1.83 2.84
N SER A 29 15.19 -0.83 2.76
CA SER A 29 15.09 0.38 3.56
C SER A 29 13.81 1.15 3.26
N LEU A 30 13.45 1.28 1.99
CA LEU A 30 12.23 1.98 1.58
C LEU A 30 10.99 1.28 2.12
N ILE A 31 10.91 -0.04 1.96
CA ILE A 31 9.77 -0.83 2.43
C ILE A 31 9.66 -0.76 3.95
N GLU A 32 10.78 -0.85 4.68
CA GLU A 32 10.77 -0.73 6.13
C GLU A 32 10.29 0.64 6.60
N SER A 33 10.68 1.71 5.91
CA SER A 33 10.20 3.06 6.24
C SER A 33 8.69 3.17 6.08
N ILE A 34 8.15 2.59 5.02
CA ILE A 34 6.70 2.57 4.78
C ILE A 34 6.00 1.78 5.89
N LYS A 35 6.51 0.60 6.23
CA LYS A 35 5.95 -0.23 7.29
C LYS A 35 5.92 0.47 8.64
N GLU A 36 7.04 1.08 9.03
CA GLU A 36 7.15 1.77 10.31
C GLU A 36 6.16 2.91 10.43
N THR A 37 6.00 3.68 9.37
CA THR A 37 5.04 4.79 9.34
C THR A 37 3.62 4.27 9.53
N LEU A 38 3.25 3.21 8.83
CA LEU A 38 1.92 2.61 8.94
C LEU A 38 1.68 1.98 10.31
N VAL A 39 2.69 1.32 10.87
CA VAL A 39 2.60 0.73 12.22
C VAL A 39 2.35 1.82 13.27
N ASN A 40 2.94 2.99 13.08
CA ASN A 40 2.74 4.12 13.98
C ASN A 40 1.39 4.83 13.78
N GLY A 41 0.57 4.35 12.85
CA GLY A 41 -0.76 4.90 12.62
C GLY A 41 -0.77 6.10 11.70
N GLU A 42 0.32 6.36 10.99
CA GLU A 42 0.41 7.49 10.06
C GLU A 42 0.21 7.04 8.62
N ASP A 43 -0.43 7.88 7.84
CA ASP A 43 -0.63 7.61 6.41
C ASP A 43 0.68 7.83 5.63
N VAL A 44 0.79 7.15 4.49
CA VAL A 44 1.93 7.30 3.58
C VAL A 44 1.39 7.83 2.24
N LEU A 45 1.85 9.00 1.85
CA LEU A 45 1.47 9.60 0.56
C LEU A 45 2.66 9.56 -0.38
N ILE A 46 2.47 8.92 -1.53
CA ILE A 46 3.46 8.89 -2.61
C ILE A 46 2.87 9.64 -3.79
N SER A 47 3.39 10.84 -4.03
CA SER A 47 2.86 11.73 -5.06
C SER A 47 2.89 11.07 -6.45
N GLY A 48 1.80 11.15 -7.17
CA GLY A 48 1.67 10.54 -8.49
C GLY A 48 1.39 9.05 -8.48
N PHE A 49 1.41 8.41 -7.32
CA PHE A 49 1.15 6.98 -7.18
C PHE A 49 -0.11 6.72 -6.38
N GLY A 50 -0.12 7.11 -5.11
CA GLY A 50 -1.28 6.88 -4.27
C GLY A 50 -1.00 7.15 -2.81
N LYS A 51 -1.99 6.82 -1.99
CA LYS A 51 -1.93 7.03 -0.56
C LYS A 51 -2.32 5.77 0.18
N PHE A 52 -1.48 5.34 1.10
CA PHE A 52 -1.81 4.28 2.05
C PHE A 52 -2.40 4.93 3.28
N CYS A 53 -3.64 4.61 3.58
CA CYS A 53 -4.36 5.19 4.72
C CYS A 53 -4.51 4.15 5.81
N VAL A 54 -4.17 4.54 7.04
CA VAL A 54 -4.41 3.71 8.22
C VAL A 54 -5.74 4.12 8.81
N LYS A 55 -6.64 3.16 8.96
CA LYS A 55 -7.95 3.40 9.55
C LYS A 55 -8.12 2.53 10.78
N GLU A 56 -8.62 3.12 11.85
CA GLU A 56 -8.95 2.38 13.04
C GLU A 56 -10.41 1.93 12.95
N LYS A 57 -10.63 0.65 13.13
CA LYS A 57 -11.97 0.07 13.18
C LYS A 57 -12.28 -0.23 14.63
N GLY A 58 -13.30 0.43 15.17
CA GLY A 58 -13.77 0.14 16.50
C GLY A 58 -14.49 -1.20 16.58
N LYS A 59 -14.89 -1.58 17.78
CA LYS A 59 -15.70 -2.78 17.99
C LYS A 59 -16.99 -2.66 17.19
N ARG A 60 -17.34 -3.70 16.49
CA ARG A 60 -18.58 -3.72 15.71
C ARG A 60 -19.17 -5.11 15.70
N ARG A 61 -20.47 -5.16 15.46
CA ARG A 61 -21.21 -6.41 15.38
C ARG A 61 -21.02 -7.03 14.00
N GLY A 62 -20.63 -8.28 13.98
CA GLY A 62 -20.58 -9.08 12.75
C GLY A 62 -21.54 -10.26 12.90
N ARG A 63 -21.52 -11.17 11.93
CA ARG A 63 -22.34 -12.37 11.94
C ARG A 63 -21.51 -13.58 11.53
N ASN A 64 -21.66 -14.65 12.28
CA ASN A 64 -21.01 -15.93 11.93
C ASN A 64 -21.70 -16.51 10.70
N PRO A 65 -20.97 -16.72 9.59
CA PRO A 65 -21.57 -17.22 8.36
C PRO A 65 -22.07 -18.67 8.46
N HIS A 66 -21.58 -19.44 9.44
CA HIS A 66 -22.00 -20.84 9.61
C HIS A 66 -23.21 -21.01 10.50
N THR A 67 -23.33 -20.20 11.55
CA THR A 67 -24.41 -20.32 12.54
C THR A 67 -25.42 -19.19 12.45
N GLY A 68 -25.06 -18.09 11.81
CA GLY A 68 -25.91 -16.90 11.76
C GLY A 68 -25.94 -16.10 13.05
N GLU A 69 -25.15 -16.52 14.06
CA GLU A 69 -25.10 -15.81 15.34
C GLU A 69 -24.32 -14.49 15.23
N ASP A 70 -24.70 -13.52 16.05
CA ASP A 70 -24.01 -12.25 16.13
C ASP A 70 -22.65 -12.42 16.80
N LEU A 71 -21.64 -11.76 16.24
CA LEU A 71 -20.28 -11.72 16.80
C LEU A 71 -19.88 -10.28 17.05
N MET A 72 -19.09 -10.06 18.10
CA MET A 72 -18.46 -8.77 18.33
C MET A 72 -17.05 -8.80 17.76
N LEU A 73 -16.80 -7.95 16.76
CA LEU A 73 -15.48 -7.81 16.16
C LEU A 73 -14.67 -6.82 17.00
N GLY A 74 -13.44 -7.19 17.34
CA GLY A 74 -12.55 -6.35 18.12
C GLY A 74 -12.05 -5.12 17.37
N GLU A 75 -11.48 -4.20 18.12
CA GLU A 75 -10.81 -3.04 17.54
C GLU A 75 -9.60 -3.49 16.75
N ARG A 76 -9.38 -2.85 15.59
CA ARG A 76 -8.23 -3.17 14.76
C ARG A 76 -7.88 -1.99 13.86
N ARG A 77 -6.65 -2.00 13.38
CA ARG A 77 -6.22 -1.08 12.34
C ARG A 77 -6.21 -1.80 11.01
N VAL A 78 -6.61 -1.11 9.97
CA VAL A 78 -6.54 -1.63 8.59
C VAL A 78 -5.86 -0.60 7.72
N VAL A 79 -5.20 -1.07 6.66
CA VAL A 79 -4.56 -0.22 5.68
C VAL A 79 -5.33 -0.32 4.39
N THR A 80 -5.70 0.83 3.83
CA THR A 80 -6.34 0.90 2.52
C THR A 80 -5.47 1.72 1.58
N PHE A 81 -5.50 1.38 0.30
CA PHE A 81 -4.76 2.10 -0.72
C PHE A 81 -5.71 2.86 -1.62
N LYS A 82 -5.38 4.13 -1.88
CA LYS A 82 -6.13 4.96 -2.82
C LYS A 82 -5.18 5.41 -3.92
N CYS A 83 -5.56 5.14 -5.18
CA CYS A 83 -4.78 5.58 -6.33
C CYS A 83 -4.77 7.09 -6.45
N SER A 84 -3.64 7.65 -6.88
CA SER A 84 -3.59 9.04 -7.28
C SER A 84 -4.40 9.24 -8.57
N GLY A 85 -4.78 10.48 -8.84
CA GLY A 85 -5.47 10.81 -10.10
C GLY A 85 -4.64 10.42 -11.31
N ARG A 86 -3.33 10.67 -11.27
CA ARG A 86 -2.42 10.32 -12.37
C ARG A 86 -2.37 8.82 -12.63
N LEU A 87 -2.26 8.03 -11.58
CA LEU A 87 -2.24 6.58 -11.73
C LEU A 87 -3.57 6.07 -12.27
N ARG A 88 -4.67 6.63 -11.78
CA ARG A 88 -6.01 6.26 -12.24
C ARG A 88 -6.20 6.54 -13.72
N GLU A 89 -5.73 7.69 -14.18
CA GLU A 89 -5.77 8.04 -15.59
C GLU A 89 -5.00 7.05 -16.44
N LYS A 90 -3.80 6.67 -16.01
CA LYS A 90 -2.97 5.69 -16.73
C LYS A 90 -3.64 4.32 -16.78
N ILE A 91 -4.24 3.89 -15.69
CA ILE A 91 -4.95 2.60 -15.63
C ILE A 91 -6.13 2.59 -16.58
N ASN A 92 -6.83 3.73 -16.71
CA ASN A 92 -8.02 3.86 -17.53
C ASN A 92 -7.74 4.38 -18.95
N GLY A 93 -6.51 4.18 -19.43
CA GLY A 93 -6.16 4.53 -20.80
C GLY A 93 -6.05 6.02 -21.08
N GLY A 94 -5.74 6.84 -20.06
CA GLY A 94 -5.58 8.27 -20.21
C GLY A 94 -6.84 9.09 -20.04
N HIS A 95 -7.95 8.49 -19.62
CA HIS A 95 -9.17 9.24 -19.33
C HIS A 95 -9.00 10.10 -18.09
N PRO A 96 -9.50 11.35 -18.10
CA PRO A 96 -9.38 12.23 -16.94
C PRO A 96 -10.00 11.64 -15.69
N SER A 97 -9.39 11.91 -14.55
CA SER A 97 -9.92 11.53 -13.25
C SER A 97 -10.50 12.78 -12.58
N ASP A 98 -11.63 12.61 -11.90
CA ASP A 98 -12.27 13.67 -11.15
C ASP A 98 -11.56 13.95 -9.83
N LYS A 99 -10.70 13.05 -9.39
CA LYS A 99 -10.00 13.15 -8.11
C LYS A 99 -8.49 13.02 -8.30
N SER A 100 -7.75 13.87 -7.62
CA SER A 100 -6.29 13.80 -7.60
C SER A 100 -5.78 14.05 -6.20
N PHE A 101 -4.58 13.55 -5.94
CA PHE A 101 -3.86 13.84 -4.73
C PHE A 101 -2.59 14.61 -5.09
#